data_81ebe76c36a588838d3cc50e40636261
#
_entry.id   81ebe76c36a588838d3cc50e40636261
#
_cell.length_a   1.000
_cell.length_b   1.000
_cell.length_c   1.000
_cell.angle_alpha   90.00
_cell.angle_beta   90.00
_cell.angle_gamma   90.00
#
_symmetry.space_group_name_H-M   'P 1'
#
loop_
_entity.id
_entity.type
_entity.pdbx_description
1 polymer ?
#
loop_
_entity_poly.entity_id
_entity_poly.type
_entity_poly.pdbx_seq_one_letter_code
_entity_poly.pdbx_strand_id
1 'polypeptide(L)'
;MEKVQFNCNNAKGKLSVNMKSNIVAVSLFSGAGGLDVASFLAGVPVVISTDFDSDCIETLKSNELFAEAEIIKGDLHKIDSSVFQEVLKKREHDKFIVIGGAPCQPFSKAGYWVGHETRRGINDPRATLVNEYLRVVTDLHP
;
A
#
# COMPACT_ATOMS: atom_id res chain seq x y z
N MET A 1 -13.68 -6.30 -22.34
CA MET A 1 -12.44 -6.40 -21.53
C MET A 1 -11.30 -5.87 -22.39
N GLU A 2 -10.92 -4.62 -22.18
CA GLU A 2 -9.76 -4.05 -22.89
C GLU A 2 -8.48 -4.58 -22.22
N LYS A 3 -7.58 -5.10 -23.04
CA LYS A 3 -6.31 -5.65 -22.59
C LYS A 3 -5.39 -4.49 -22.18
N VAL A 4 -4.84 -4.54 -20.97
CA VAL A 4 -3.72 -3.70 -20.56
C VAL A 4 -2.56 -4.00 -21.50
N GLN A 5 -2.13 -3.04 -22.30
CA GLN A 5 -0.97 -3.21 -23.20
C GLN A 5 0.28 -2.73 -22.47
N PHE A 6 1.17 -3.69 -22.19
CA PHE A 6 2.52 -3.39 -21.69
C PHE A 6 3.39 -2.95 -22.88
N ASN A 7 3.90 -1.76 -22.84
CA ASN A 7 4.82 -1.25 -23.87
C ASN A 7 6.24 -1.16 -23.28
N CYS A 8 7.07 -2.14 -23.60
CA CYS A 8 8.49 -2.17 -23.20
C CYS A 8 9.42 -1.42 -24.17
N ASN A 9 8.88 -0.51 -25.00
CA ASN A 9 9.62 0.14 -26.08
C ASN A 9 10.07 1.57 -25.69
N ASN A 10 10.89 1.70 -24.64
CA ASN A 10 11.72 2.90 -24.51
C ASN A 10 13.17 2.49 -24.26
N ALA A 11 14.12 3.13 -24.93
CA ALA A 11 15.56 2.92 -24.87
C ALA A 11 16.18 3.08 -23.45
N LYS A 12 15.34 3.25 -22.41
CA LYS A 12 15.69 3.34 -20.98
C LYS A 12 14.93 2.34 -20.12
N GLY A 13 14.25 1.33 -20.68
CA GLY A 13 13.57 0.30 -19.89
C GLY A 13 12.43 0.80 -18.99
N LYS A 14 11.90 2.00 -19.20
CA LYS A 14 10.75 2.50 -18.41
C LYS A 14 9.50 1.70 -18.74
N LEU A 15 8.94 1.05 -17.72
CA LEU A 15 7.61 0.46 -17.80
C LEU A 15 6.59 1.63 -17.85
N SER A 16 5.93 1.81 -18.99
CA SER A 16 4.79 2.72 -19.08
C SER A 16 3.50 1.91 -19.26
N VAL A 17 2.57 2.09 -18.35
CA VAL A 17 1.21 1.53 -18.48
C VAL A 17 0.32 2.63 -19.03
N ASN A 18 -0.41 2.32 -20.11
CA ASN A 18 -1.38 3.24 -20.64
C ASN A 18 -2.61 3.27 -19.72
N MET A 19 -2.68 4.28 -18.87
CA MET A 19 -3.71 4.42 -17.85
C MET A 19 -4.97 5.00 -18.48
N LYS A 20 -5.95 4.16 -18.74
CA LYS A 20 -7.27 4.57 -19.24
C LYS A 20 -8.27 4.89 -18.14
N SER A 21 -7.99 4.57 -16.91
CA SER A 21 -8.85 4.86 -15.76
C SER A 21 -8.19 5.88 -14.85
N ASN A 22 -8.97 6.88 -14.45
CA ASN A 22 -8.54 7.89 -13.48
C ASN A 22 -8.74 7.37 -12.03
N ILE A 23 -8.41 6.08 -11.82
CA ILE A 23 -8.48 5.42 -10.51
C ILE A 23 -7.06 5.34 -9.96
N VAL A 24 -6.88 5.73 -8.71
CA VAL A 24 -5.60 5.64 -8.00
C VAL A 24 -5.70 4.74 -6.77
N ALA A 25 -4.58 4.32 -6.22
CA ALA A 25 -4.53 3.49 -5.02
C ALA A 25 -3.79 4.17 -3.86
N VAL A 26 -4.31 3.95 -2.66
CA VAL A 26 -3.63 4.19 -1.37
C VAL A 26 -3.22 2.84 -0.82
N SER A 27 -1.93 2.62 -0.61
CA SER A 27 -1.37 1.38 -0.10
C SER A 27 -0.96 1.51 1.36
N LEU A 28 -1.53 0.64 2.19
CA LEU A 28 -1.25 0.53 3.62
C LEU A 28 -0.48 -0.77 3.89
N PHE A 29 0.51 -0.72 4.76
CA PHE A 29 1.40 -1.87 5.02
C PHE A 29 2.05 -2.37 3.73
N SER A 30 2.60 -1.44 2.95
CA SER A 30 3.11 -1.68 1.59
C SER A 30 4.26 -2.68 1.53
N GLY A 31 5.00 -2.84 2.64
CA GLY A 31 6.21 -3.63 2.64
C GLY A 31 7.19 -3.12 1.58
N ALA A 32 7.82 -4.04 0.87
CA ALA A 32 8.70 -3.72 -0.27
C ALA A 32 7.94 -3.36 -1.57
N GLY A 33 6.62 -3.15 -1.52
CA GLY A 33 5.83 -2.72 -2.67
C GLY A 33 5.27 -3.83 -3.55
N GLY A 34 5.16 -5.07 -3.06
CA GLY A 34 4.67 -6.18 -3.88
C GLY A 34 3.24 -5.97 -4.39
N LEU A 35 2.33 -5.54 -3.51
CA LEU A 35 0.95 -5.24 -3.88
C LEU A 35 0.86 -3.94 -4.71
N ASP A 36 1.75 -2.99 -4.45
CA ASP A 36 1.85 -1.72 -5.17
C ASP A 36 2.26 -1.95 -6.64
N VAL A 37 3.22 -2.85 -6.87
CA VAL A 37 3.60 -3.30 -8.23
C VAL A 37 2.42 -3.98 -8.92
N ALA A 38 1.69 -4.85 -8.22
CA ALA A 38 0.52 -5.52 -8.78
C ALA A 38 -0.58 -4.52 -9.17
N SER A 39 -0.83 -3.52 -8.33
CA SER A 39 -1.77 -2.43 -8.59
C SER A 39 -1.35 -1.62 -9.83
N PHE A 40 -0.08 -1.24 -9.92
CA PHE A 40 0.47 -0.55 -11.07
C PHE A 40 0.31 -1.37 -12.36
N LEU A 41 0.63 -2.67 -12.33
CA LEU A 41 0.47 -3.57 -13.47
C LEU A 41 -1.00 -3.76 -13.87
N ALA A 42 -1.93 -3.62 -12.93
CA ALA A 42 -3.37 -3.63 -13.20
C ALA A 42 -3.87 -2.29 -13.80
N GLY A 43 -3.00 -1.28 -13.96
CA GLY A 43 -3.35 0.03 -14.51
C GLY A 43 -3.91 1.00 -13.45
N VAL A 44 -3.73 0.69 -12.16
CA VAL A 44 -4.13 1.53 -11.03
C VAL A 44 -2.87 2.01 -10.32
N PRO A 45 -2.38 3.24 -10.56
CA PRO A 45 -1.17 3.75 -9.93
C PRO A 45 -1.38 3.93 -8.44
N VAL A 46 -0.36 3.56 -7.66
CA VAL A 46 -0.33 3.86 -6.24
C VAL A 46 0.20 5.28 -6.06
N VAL A 47 -0.58 6.14 -5.41
CA VAL A 47 -0.22 7.54 -5.15
C VAL A 47 0.25 7.77 -3.72
N ILE A 48 -0.05 6.84 -2.82
CA ILE A 48 0.42 6.84 -1.42
C ILE A 48 0.82 5.42 -1.06
N SER A 49 2.04 5.24 -0.52
CA SER A 49 2.51 3.98 0.07
C SER A 49 2.97 4.22 1.49
N THR A 50 2.53 3.39 2.43
CA THR A 50 2.92 3.52 3.84
C THR A 50 3.48 2.22 4.40
N ASP A 51 4.57 2.34 5.14
CA ASP A 51 5.09 1.26 5.98
C ASP A 51 5.83 1.83 7.18
N PHE A 52 5.98 1.06 8.26
CA PHE A 52 6.75 1.50 9.42
C PHE A 52 8.23 1.07 9.32
N ASP A 53 8.53 0.05 8.53
CA ASP A 53 9.86 -0.53 8.37
C ASP A 53 10.74 0.31 7.45
N SER A 54 11.97 0.62 7.92
CA SER A 54 12.91 1.47 7.18
C SER A 54 13.38 0.86 5.88
N ASP A 55 13.64 -0.45 5.86
CA ASP A 55 14.19 -1.15 4.70
C ASP A 55 13.13 -1.26 3.60
N CYS A 56 11.86 -1.43 4.02
CA CYS A 56 10.72 -1.37 3.13
C CYS A 56 10.60 0.02 2.48
N ILE A 57 10.69 1.08 3.27
CA ILE A 57 10.63 2.46 2.78
C ILE A 57 11.78 2.78 1.83
N GLU A 58 13.01 2.34 2.12
CA GLU A 58 14.15 2.52 1.22
C GLU A 58 13.93 1.79 -0.10
N THR A 59 13.40 0.57 -0.04
CA THR A 59 13.06 -0.21 -1.23
C THR A 59 12.03 0.50 -2.10
N LEU A 60 10.97 1.02 -1.50
CA LEU A 60 9.94 1.79 -2.21
C LEU A 60 10.54 3.04 -2.86
N LYS A 61 11.34 3.82 -2.12
CA LYS A 61 11.95 5.06 -2.62
C LYS A 61 12.98 4.84 -3.73
N SER A 62 13.66 3.69 -3.72
CA SER A 62 14.65 3.35 -4.74
C SER A 62 14.03 2.82 -6.03
N ASN A 63 12.74 2.49 -6.02
CA ASN A 63 12.06 1.92 -7.17
C ASN A 63 11.39 3.03 -8.02
N GLU A 64 11.84 3.16 -9.26
CA GLU A 64 11.32 4.17 -10.21
C GLU A 64 9.81 4.07 -10.46
N LEU A 65 9.17 2.90 -10.24
CA LEU A 65 7.73 2.74 -10.39
C LEU A 65 6.94 3.61 -9.40
N PHE A 66 7.55 3.96 -8.26
CA PHE A 66 6.91 4.72 -7.19
C PHE A 66 7.43 6.16 -7.10
N ALA A 67 8.17 6.63 -8.11
CA ALA A 67 8.76 7.97 -8.10
C ALA A 67 7.73 9.09 -7.92
N GLU A 68 6.50 8.86 -8.35
CA GLU A 68 5.38 9.82 -8.22
C GLU A 68 4.51 9.58 -6.99
N ALA A 69 4.77 8.50 -6.23
CA ALA A 69 4.01 8.18 -5.02
C ALA A 69 4.55 8.96 -3.81
N GLU A 70 3.65 9.37 -2.94
CA GLU A 70 4.04 9.85 -1.60
C GLU A 70 4.34 8.64 -0.71
N ILE A 71 5.60 8.48 -0.32
CA ILE A 71 6.05 7.35 0.50
C ILE A 71 6.17 7.82 1.95
N ILE A 72 5.26 7.35 2.79
CA ILE A 72 5.12 7.78 4.18
C ILE A 72 5.66 6.70 5.11
N LYS A 73 6.75 7.01 5.82
CA LYS A 73 7.25 6.15 6.89
C LYS A 73 6.49 6.45 8.17
N GLY A 74 5.84 5.45 8.75
CA GLY A 74 5.21 5.63 10.05
C GLY A 74 4.40 4.43 10.51
N ASP A 75 4.13 4.45 11.81
CA ASP A 75 3.18 3.54 12.45
C ASP A 75 1.76 4.05 12.16
N LEU A 76 0.91 3.22 11.57
CA LEU A 76 -0.43 3.61 11.17
C LEU A 76 -1.31 4.07 12.34
N HIS A 77 -1.01 3.61 13.58
CA HIS A 77 -1.66 4.13 14.80
C HIS A 77 -1.41 5.62 15.04
N LYS A 78 -0.33 6.17 14.48
CA LYS A 78 0.12 7.55 14.69
C LYS A 78 -0.10 8.45 13.48
N ILE A 79 -0.49 7.86 12.33
CA ILE A 79 -0.76 8.59 11.11
C ILE A 79 -2.23 9.00 11.12
N ASP A 80 -2.49 10.29 11.13
CA ASP A 80 -3.84 10.82 10.99
C ASP A 80 -4.33 10.65 9.55
N SER A 81 -5.59 10.29 9.39
CA SER A 81 -6.18 10.06 8.07
C SER A 81 -6.22 11.31 7.19
N SER A 82 -6.15 12.50 7.78
CA SER A 82 -6.05 13.77 7.06
C SER A 82 -4.82 13.85 6.16
N VAL A 83 -3.72 13.18 6.53
CA VAL A 83 -2.50 13.12 5.72
C VAL A 83 -2.79 12.49 4.36
N PHE A 84 -3.54 11.39 4.34
CA PHE A 84 -3.95 10.71 3.10
C PHE A 84 -4.91 11.59 2.28
N GLN A 85 -5.86 12.24 2.95
CA GLN A 85 -6.81 13.14 2.30
C GLN A 85 -6.11 14.32 1.62
N GLU A 86 -5.08 14.90 2.27
CA GLU A 86 -4.31 15.99 1.69
C GLU A 86 -3.54 15.57 0.43
N VAL A 87 -2.95 14.39 0.43
CA VAL A 87 -2.25 13.87 -0.76
C VAL A 87 -3.25 13.57 -1.88
N LEU A 88 -4.37 12.92 -1.57
CA LEU A 88 -5.42 12.63 -2.54
C LEU A 88 -5.98 13.91 -3.18
N LYS A 89 -6.22 14.97 -2.40
CA LYS A 89 -6.70 16.27 -2.92
C LYS A 89 -5.74 16.93 -3.92
N LYS A 90 -4.45 16.63 -3.82
CA LYS A 90 -3.42 17.17 -4.74
C LYS A 90 -3.30 16.37 -6.03
N ARG A 91 -3.97 15.22 -6.13
CA ARG A 91 -3.90 14.30 -7.27
C ARG A 91 -5.21 14.36 -8.06
N GLU A 92 -5.10 14.42 -9.36
CA GLU A 92 -6.25 14.32 -10.25
C GLU A 92 -6.70 12.87 -10.32
N HIS A 93 -7.91 12.57 -9.87
CA HIS A 93 -8.50 11.23 -9.92
C HIS A 93 -10.02 11.32 -9.80
N ASP A 94 -10.73 10.34 -10.39
CA ASP A 94 -12.19 10.23 -10.28
C ASP A 94 -12.57 9.36 -9.08
N LYS A 95 -11.78 8.30 -8.85
CA LYS A 95 -11.97 7.33 -7.77
C LYS A 95 -10.63 6.91 -7.21
N PHE A 96 -10.65 6.39 -6.00
CA PHE A 96 -9.50 5.72 -5.43
C PHE A 96 -9.90 4.42 -4.73
N ILE A 97 -8.93 3.55 -4.54
CA ILE A 97 -9.07 2.31 -3.77
C ILE A 97 -8.05 2.31 -2.65
N VAL A 98 -8.35 1.61 -1.57
CA VAL A 98 -7.38 1.32 -0.50
C VAL A 98 -6.96 -0.14 -0.62
N ILE A 99 -5.67 -0.37 -0.75
CA ILE A 99 -5.06 -1.71 -0.79
C ILE A 99 -4.13 -1.88 0.40
N GLY A 100 -3.85 -3.12 0.81
CA GLY A 100 -2.90 -3.36 1.88
C GLY A 100 -3.01 -4.74 2.49
N GLY A 101 -1.96 -5.14 3.20
CA GLY A 101 -1.87 -6.41 3.89
C GLY A 101 -1.52 -6.23 5.36
N ALA A 102 -2.52 -5.95 6.20
CA ALA A 102 -2.30 -5.88 7.64
C ALA A 102 -1.63 -7.18 8.16
N PRO A 103 -0.69 -7.09 9.12
CA PRO A 103 0.02 -8.27 9.65
C PRO A 103 -0.93 -9.34 10.16
N CYS A 104 -0.85 -10.55 9.58
CA CYS A 104 -1.71 -11.69 9.94
C CYS A 104 -1.11 -12.61 11.01
N GLN A 105 0.13 -12.36 11.47
CA GLN A 105 0.82 -13.22 12.43
C GLN A 105 0.02 -13.50 13.71
N PRO A 106 -0.75 -12.57 14.27
CA PRO A 106 -1.57 -12.84 15.44
C PRO A 106 -2.61 -13.95 15.24
N PHE A 107 -3.06 -14.13 14.01
CA PHE A 107 -4.17 -15.02 13.66
C PHE A 107 -3.72 -16.25 12.86
N SER A 108 -2.52 -16.23 12.26
CA SER A 108 -2.04 -17.28 11.36
C SER A 108 -1.34 -18.41 12.10
N LYS A 109 -1.37 -19.62 11.50
CA LYS A 109 -0.58 -20.77 12.00
C LYS A 109 0.93 -20.51 11.92
N ALA A 110 1.40 -19.69 10.97
CA ALA A 110 2.81 -19.33 10.83
C ALA A 110 3.33 -18.53 12.06
N GLY A 111 2.50 -17.71 12.67
CA GLY A 111 2.83 -17.03 13.92
C GLY A 111 3.06 -17.96 15.12
N TYR A 112 2.58 -19.20 15.02
CA TYR A 112 2.77 -20.23 16.06
C TYR A 112 4.21 -20.72 16.17
N TRP A 113 4.96 -20.73 15.07
CA TRP A 113 6.32 -21.29 15.02
C TRP A 113 7.42 -20.29 15.39
N VAL A 114 7.10 -19.00 15.49
CA VAL A 114 8.09 -17.91 15.69
C VAL A 114 8.27 -17.52 17.17
N GLY A 115 7.43 -17.98 18.07
CA GLY A 115 7.55 -17.64 19.50
C GLY A 115 6.99 -18.73 20.40
N HIS A 116 7.85 -19.33 21.19
CA HIS A 116 7.46 -20.13 22.33
C HIS A 116 6.58 -19.28 23.26
N GLU A 117 5.40 -19.79 23.58
CA GLU A 117 4.43 -19.31 24.54
C GLU A 117 3.38 -18.31 23.99
N THR A 118 2.20 -18.89 23.88
CA THR A 118 0.88 -18.26 23.77
C THR A 118 0.53 -17.57 22.43
N ARG A 119 -0.38 -18.23 21.71
CA ARG A 119 -1.24 -17.53 20.75
C ARG A 119 -1.90 -16.36 21.47
N ARG A 120 -1.44 -15.15 21.19
CA ARG A 120 -2.05 -13.95 21.76
C ARG A 120 -3.36 -13.61 21.05
N GLY A 121 -3.56 -14.11 19.81
CA GLY A 121 -4.77 -13.84 19.05
C GLY A 121 -5.09 -12.34 19.03
N ILE A 122 -6.31 -12.01 19.44
CA ILE A 122 -6.78 -10.63 19.53
C ILE A 122 -6.03 -9.78 20.57
N ASN A 123 -5.34 -10.42 21.53
CA ASN A 123 -4.53 -9.74 22.55
C ASN A 123 -3.09 -9.43 22.08
N ASP A 124 -2.74 -9.82 20.85
CA ASP A 124 -1.47 -9.40 20.25
C ASP A 124 -1.56 -7.91 19.83
N PRO A 125 -0.60 -7.07 20.21
CA PRO A 125 -0.60 -5.65 19.81
C PRO A 125 -0.73 -5.44 18.30
N ARG A 126 -0.24 -6.38 17.49
CA ARG A 126 -0.35 -6.33 16.03
C ARG A 126 -1.77 -6.61 15.53
N ALA A 127 -2.62 -7.24 16.34
CA ALA A 127 -4.02 -7.48 15.97
C ALA A 127 -4.81 -6.17 15.82
N THR A 128 -4.39 -5.10 16.50
CA THR A 128 -5.01 -3.77 16.41
C THR A 128 -4.77 -3.11 15.05
N LEU A 129 -3.74 -3.53 14.28
CA LEU A 129 -3.44 -2.98 12.97
C LEU A 129 -4.56 -3.21 11.93
N VAL A 130 -5.35 -4.27 12.09
CA VAL A 130 -6.57 -4.47 11.29
C VAL A 130 -7.60 -3.37 11.58
N ASN A 131 -7.73 -2.96 12.84
CA ASN A 131 -8.63 -1.87 13.22
C ASN A 131 -8.16 -0.53 12.63
N GLU A 132 -6.83 -0.31 12.59
CA GLU A 132 -6.26 0.88 11.95
C GLU A 132 -6.49 0.89 10.44
N TYR A 133 -6.38 -0.27 9.79
CA TYR A 133 -6.76 -0.39 8.38
C TYR A 133 -8.23 0.03 8.17
N LEU A 134 -9.13 -0.53 8.98
CA LEU A 134 -10.56 -0.21 8.92
C LEU A 134 -10.84 1.26 9.25
N ARG A 135 -10.11 1.86 10.21
CA ARG A 135 -10.21 3.28 10.53
C ARG A 135 -9.90 4.12 9.29
N VAL A 136 -8.77 3.88 8.63
CA VAL A 136 -8.39 4.63 7.44
C VAL A 136 -9.41 4.46 6.32
N VAL A 137 -9.89 3.23 6.06
CA VAL A 137 -10.95 2.99 5.07
C VAL A 137 -12.23 3.75 5.42
N THR A 138 -12.62 3.75 6.70
CA THR A 138 -13.82 4.46 7.16
C THR A 138 -13.65 5.98 7.00
N ASP A 139 -12.47 6.53 7.30
CA ASP A 139 -12.23 7.97 7.25
C ASP A 139 -12.09 8.49 5.81
N LEU A 140 -11.57 7.66 4.91
CA LEU A 140 -11.34 8.04 3.51
C LEU A 140 -12.57 7.85 2.62
N HIS A 141 -13.45 6.88 2.90
CA HIS A 141 -14.63 6.54 2.09
C HIS A 141 -14.26 6.24 0.62
N PRO A 142 -13.40 5.24 0.34
CA PRO A 142 -12.93 4.93 -0.99
C PRO A 142 -14.02 4.40 -1.93
#